data_ab22fa735754e28415cb59d01fb4c323
#
_entry.id   ab22fa735754e28415cb59d01fb4c323
#
_cell.length_a   1.000
_cell.length_b   1.000
_cell.length_c   1.000
_cell.angle_alpha   90.00
_cell.angle_beta   90.00
_cell.angle_gamma   90.00
#
_symmetry.space_group_name_H-M   'P 1'
#
loop_
_entity.id
_entity.type
_entity.pdbx_description
1 polymer ?
#
loop_
_entity_poly.entity_id
_entity_poly.type
_entity_poly.pdbx_seq_one_letter_code
_entity_poly.pdbx_strand_id
1 'polypeptide(L)'
;MGGASSPCQQYLYISTPSEIPINVTIKHIGGITQSNNVSNNEPWSYYIGTGDNTNLIINSANISSTPFSDKGFIIESEGLVYASARLFSCANDGISPGYQAAALVSKGNAALGTEFRAGNFEIPGEYFGGQGGAFLNFISVLAIQDNTNVDFSEFGPGVNITNATNITLNSGESYSIAIDPTPTSTNGDNATGLIGSLIQSNKPIAVNTGSFNGSNLDNVLYNAGGQDIGFDQIVPSEIIGNEYIFVRGLGPDEIERPLIVAHENDTEIYVNGLIYSTLQAGEFVFIDSTEYGESFSILNYDFPGNVNDNSYPPIPELTFDDEPAINQSLNMYINSNKPVFAYQVIGGLRSGSEGPFGTTGGEANIGLFYVPPINCKTPKSVNNIPAVNQIGDEEFSGIVTIVTEAGSDVIINGSDINSYGALPKIVDANPLYESYTIEGLQGNISVVSTSQVYVATFGAYDYATFGGYYSGFEFKPEIILETLDNEDNLCIPNLTLSLSSISTYDQYQWYFNDEVIEGANNNNFTPTEPGYYQISGLIDGCEGTLLSNNIPVSACPEDYDNDGVNDNIDIDNDNDGLLDCFESLGNKMIDLSDESGGSIDGIYNYTYSFESSL
;
A
#
# COMPACT_ATOMS: atom_id res chain seq x y z
N MET A 1 9.58 -7.34 18.39
CA MET A 1 10.22 -6.03 18.36
C MET A 1 11.13 -5.94 19.54
N GLY A 2 12.31 -5.55 19.33
CA GLY A 2 13.27 -5.54 20.40
C GLY A 2 14.06 -4.27 20.33
N GLY A 3 13.49 -3.19 20.59
CA GLY A 3 14.12 -1.95 20.98
C GLY A 3 13.51 -1.50 22.31
N ALA A 4 13.95 -0.38 22.81
CA ALA A 4 13.42 0.18 24.05
C ALA A 4 11.94 0.64 23.95
N SER A 5 11.24 0.39 22.86
CA SER A 5 9.89 0.90 22.63
C SER A 5 8.96 -0.17 22.05
N SER A 6 7.71 -0.20 22.50
CA SER A 6 6.64 -1.05 21.98
C SER A 6 5.61 -0.20 21.25
N PRO A 7 4.98 -0.67 20.17
CA PRO A 7 3.89 0.07 19.52
C PRO A 7 2.75 0.29 20.51
N CYS A 8 2.50 1.53 20.83
CA CYS A 8 1.46 1.91 21.79
C CYS A 8 0.23 2.52 21.11
N GLN A 9 0.41 3.07 19.93
CA GLN A 9 -0.66 3.65 19.14
C GLN A 9 -0.67 3.03 17.76
N GLN A 10 -1.75 2.35 17.42
CA GLN A 10 -1.93 1.69 16.14
C GLN A 10 -3.32 2.04 15.63
N TYR A 11 -3.38 2.62 14.44
CA TYR A 11 -4.61 3.12 13.84
C TYR A 11 -4.75 2.74 12.38
N LEU A 12 -5.99 2.56 11.94
CA LEU A 12 -6.35 2.70 10.53
C LEU A 12 -6.97 4.08 10.33
N TYR A 13 -6.46 4.81 9.36
CA TYR A 13 -7.04 6.07 8.89
C TYR A 13 -7.71 5.83 7.57
N ILE A 14 -9.00 6.13 7.49
CA ILE A 14 -9.82 5.95 6.30
C ILE A 14 -10.51 7.26 5.99
N SER A 15 -10.40 7.70 4.77
CA SER A 15 -11.07 8.89 4.26
C SER A 15 -11.60 8.67 2.85
N THR A 16 -12.49 9.54 2.40
CA THR A 16 -13.07 9.51 1.07
C THR A 16 -13.18 10.93 0.50
N PRO A 17 -13.07 11.11 -0.81
CA PRO A 17 -13.42 12.38 -1.47
C PRO A 17 -14.93 12.64 -1.51
N SER A 18 -15.78 11.66 -1.22
CA SER A 18 -17.22 11.79 -1.30
C SER A 18 -17.79 12.78 -0.28
N GLU A 19 -18.60 13.71 -0.73
CA GLU A 19 -19.39 14.61 0.14
C GLU A 19 -20.55 13.88 0.81
N ILE A 20 -21.07 12.84 0.14
CA ILE A 20 -22.14 11.99 0.64
C ILE A 20 -21.50 10.88 1.47
N PRO A 21 -21.97 10.61 2.69
CA PRO A 21 -21.46 9.50 3.49
C PRO A 21 -21.61 8.17 2.75
N ILE A 22 -20.51 7.41 2.67
CA ILE A 22 -20.45 6.04 2.14
C ILE A 22 -20.20 5.07 3.27
N ASN A 23 -20.76 3.88 3.19
CA ASN A 23 -20.50 2.84 4.17
C ASN A 23 -19.10 2.23 3.94
N VAL A 24 -18.34 2.12 5.01
CA VAL A 24 -17.02 1.47 5.02
C VAL A 24 -17.00 0.41 6.11
N THR A 25 -16.56 -0.78 5.74
CA THR A 25 -16.47 -1.92 6.64
C THR A 25 -15.02 -2.35 6.81
N ILE A 26 -14.56 -2.44 8.05
CA ILE A 26 -13.27 -3.03 8.44
C ILE A 26 -13.55 -4.43 8.97
N LYS A 27 -13.04 -5.44 8.29
CA LYS A 27 -13.06 -6.84 8.73
C LYS A 27 -11.69 -7.18 9.31
N HIS A 28 -11.64 -7.42 10.62
CA HIS A 28 -10.46 -8.00 11.25
C HIS A 28 -10.37 -9.47 10.86
N ILE A 29 -9.25 -9.90 10.37
CA ILE A 29 -9.03 -11.32 10.08
C ILE A 29 -9.15 -12.10 11.39
N GLY A 30 -10.02 -13.13 11.38
CA GLY A 30 -10.31 -13.96 12.55
C GLY A 30 -11.02 -13.25 13.72
N GLY A 31 -11.50 -12.03 13.51
CA GLY A 31 -12.06 -11.18 14.55
C GLY A 31 -13.41 -10.55 14.21
N ILE A 32 -13.61 -9.37 14.73
CA ILE A 32 -14.85 -8.59 14.58
C ILE A 32 -14.90 -7.84 13.25
N THR A 33 -16.11 -7.53 12.83
CA THR A 33 -16.37 -6.59 11.74
C THR A 33 -16.89 -5.28 12.32
N GLN A 34 -16.35 -4.16 11.85
CA GLN A 34 -16.78 -2.81 12.24
C GLN A 34 -17.18 -2.06 10.97
N SER A 35 -18.29 -1.32 11.04
CA SER A 35 -18.74 -0.48 9.93
C SER A 35 -18.98 0.94 10.40
N ASN A 36 -18.72 1.90 9.54
CA ASN A 36 -18.97 3.32 9.77
C ASN A 36 -19.31 4.02 8.46
N ASN A 37 -20.05 5.10 8.54
CA ASN A 37 -20.28 6.00 7.43
C ASN A 37 -19.17 7.05 7.40
N VAL A 38 -18.49 7.16 6.28
CA VAL A 38 -17.34 8.05 6.07
C VAL A 38 -17.68 9.05 4.97
N SER A 39 -17.34 10.32 5.18
CA SER A 39 -17.43 11.38 4.18
C SER A 39 -16.16 12.22 4.15
N ASN A 40 -16.04 13.15 3.20
CA ASN A 40 -14.88 14.03 3.13
C ASN A 40 -14.70 14.90 4.38
N ASN A 41 -15.79 15.21 5.10
CA ASN A 41 -15.78 15.99 6.33
C ASN A 41 -15.67 15.14 7.61
N GLU A 42 -15.95 13.84 7.50
CA GLU A 42 -15.96 12.90 8.62
C GLU A 42 -15.14 11.66 8.28
N PRO A 43 -13.80 11.75 8.24
CA PRO A 43 -12.92 10.61 8.06
C PRO A 43 -12.97 9.70 9.30
N TRP A 44 -12.59 8.45 9.13
CA TRP A 44 -12.61 7.46 10.19
C TRP A 44 -11.19 7.14 10.68
N SER A 45 -10.88 7.50 11.93
CA SER A 45 -9.68 7.06 12.62
C SER A 45 -10.06 5.89 13.53
N TYR A 46 -9.68 4.68 13.13
CA TYR A 46 -10.02 3.45 13.84
C TYR A 46 -8.82 2.98 14.67
N TYR A 47 -9.00 2.94 16.01
CA TYR A 47 -7.97 2.45 16.92
C TYR A 47 -7.90 0.92 16.89
N ILE A 48 -6.73 0.36 16.54
CA ILE A 48 -6.49 -1.08 16.43
C ILE A 48 -6.12 -1.67 17.81
N GLY A 49 -5.26 -0.97 18.55
CA GLY A 49 -4.77 -1.47 19.82
C GLY A 49 -3.38 -1.00 20.19
N THR A 50 -2.81 -1.66 21.19
CA THR A 50 -1.47 -1.42 21.72
C THR A 50 -0.69 -2.73 21.86
N GLY A 51 0.63 -2.64 21.84
CA GLY A 51 1.53 -3.77 22.03
C GLY A 51 2.03 -4.37 20.71
N ASP A 52 2.81 -5.42 20.85
CA ASP A 52 3.55 -6.07 19.78
C ASP A 52 2.84 -7.31 19.19
N ASN A 53 1.59 -7.53 19.56
CA ASN A 53 0.77 -8.63 19.06
C ASN A 53 -0.70 -8.20 18.89
N THR A 54 -0.96 -7.46 17.83
CA THR A 54 -2.32 -7.00 17.44
C THR A 54 -2.71 -7.62 16.11
N ASN A 55 -3.86 -7.22 15.53
CA ASN A 55 -4.17 -7.61 14.14
C ASN A 55 -3.20 -6.99 13.13
N LEU A 56 -2.54 -5.87 13.46
CA LEU A 56 -1.54 -5.23 12.59
C LEU A 56 -0.14 -5.83 12.74
N ILE A 57 0.24 -6.25 13.94
CA ILE A 57 1.62 -6.61 14.28
C ILE A 57 1.70 -8.04 14.81
N ILE A 58 2.73 -8.74 14.36
CA ILE A 58 3.12 -10.06 14.83
C ILE A 58 4.34 -9.92 15.74
N ASN A 59 4.28 -10.47 16.95
CA ASN A 59 5.45 -10.59 17.79
C ASN A 59 6.47 -11.53 17.14
N SER A 60 7.75 -11.14 17.13
CA SER A 60 8.84 -11.93 16.54
C SER A 60 8.91 -13.37 17.08
N ALA A 61 8.57 -13.57 18.35
CA ALA A 61 8.52 -14.90 18.96
C ALA A 61 7.40 -15.79 18.40
N ASN A 62 6.40 -15.20 17.76
CA ASN A 62 5.24 -15.91 17.18
C ASN A 62 5.41 -16.16 15.67
N ILE A 63 6.48 -15.68 15.03
CA ILE A 63 6.76 -15.98 13.63
C ILE A 63 7.10 -17.48 13.54
N SER A 64 6.31 -18.20 12.75
CA SER A 64 6.42 -19.64 12.62
C SER A 64 6.11 -20.08 11.18
N SER A 65 6.29 -21.36 10.89
CA SER A 65 5.90 -21.94 9.59
C SER A 65 4.40 -22.25 9.49
N THR A 66 3.58 -21.60 10.31
CA THR A 66 2.12 -21.79 10.34
C THR A 66 1.44 -20.50 9.91
N PRO A 67 0.42 -20.55 9.05
CA PRO A 67 -0.39 -19.38 8.72
C PRO A 67 -1.05 -18.76 9.95
N PHE A 68 -1.23 -17.45 9.90
CA PHE A 68 -2.00 -16.70 10.89
C PHE A 68 -3.42 -16.51 10.38
N SER A 69 -4.39 -16.79 11.22
CA SER A 69 -5.81 -16.59 10.95
C SER A 69 -6.39 -15.38 11.68
N ASP A 70 -5.54 -14.54 12.28
CA ASP A 70 -5.92 -13.39 13.09
C ASP A 70 -5.09 -12.12 12.79
N LYS A 71 -4.34 -12.09 11.67
CA LYS A 71 -3.47 -10.98 11.29
C LYS A 71 -3.86 -10.40 9.96
N GLY A 72 -4.15 -9.12 9.95
CA GLY A 72 -4.53 -8.35 8.77
C GLY A 72 -5.94 -7.76 8.87
N PHE A 73 -6.26 -6.94 7.86
CA PHE A 73 -7.54 -6.27 7.70
C PHE A 73 -7.98 -6.37 6.25
N ILE A 74 -9.28 -6.54 6.05
CA ILE A 74 -9.92 -6.32 4.75
C ILE A 74 -10.82 -5.10 4.93
N ILE A 75 -10.66 -4.10 4.07
CA ILE A 75 -11.47 -2.88 4.04
C ILE A 75 -12.35 -2.96 2.80
N GLU A 76 -13.65 -2.90 3.01
CA GLU A 76 -14.65 -2.84 1.95
C GLU A 76 -15.39 -1.50 2.04
N SER A 77 -15.71 -0.90 0.91
CA SER A 77 -16.40 0.39 0.86
C SER A 77 -17.34 0.48 -0.34
N GLU A 78 -18.41 1.25 -0.21
CA GLU A 78 -19.35 1.54 -1.30
C GLU A 78 -18.80 2.52 -2.33
N GLY A 79 -17.65 3.13 -2.08
CA GLY A 79 -17.00 4.08 -2.98
C GLY A 79 -15.51 4.20 -2.69
N LEU A 80 -14.87 5.13 -3.38
CA LEU A 80 -13.44 5.36 -3.24
C LEU A 80 -13.07 5.76 -1.82
N VAL A 81 -12.06 5.08 -1.25
CA VAL A 81 -11.43 5.42 0.02
C VAL A 81 -9.91 5.44 -0.09
N TYR A 82 -9.29 6.30 0.70
CA TYR A 82 -7.87 6.24 1.02
C TYR A 82 -7.72 5.60 2.38
N ALA A 83 -6.87 4.60 2.49
CA ALA A 83 -6.64 3.89 3.73
C ALA A 83 -5.14 3.80 4.04
N SER A 84 -4.78 4.06 5.30
CA SER A 84 -3.43 3.83 5.79
C SER A 84 -3.45 3.23 7.18
N ALA A 85 -2.59 2.24 7.41
CA ALA A 85 -2.30 1.73 8.73
C ALA A 85 -1.08 2.48 9.28
N ARG A 86 -1.20 3.07 10.47
CA ARG A 86 -0.12 3.81 11.10
C ARG A 86 0.14 3.30 12.50
N LEU A 87 1.39 3.30 12.88
CA LEU A 87 1.81 2.94 14.23
C LEU A 87 2.84 3.91 14.77
N PHE A 88 2.78 4.12 16.07
CA PHE A 88 3.75 4.89 16.84
C PHE A 88 4.19 4.09 18.06
N SER A 89 5.47 4.09 18.40
CA SER A 89 5.99 3.42 19.56
C SER A 89 6.02 4.34 20.77
N CYS A 90 5.81 3.78 21.96
CA CYS A 90 6.03 4.47 23.21
C CYS A 90 7.28 3.94 23.91
N ALA A 91 7.88 4.77 24.74
CA ALA A 91 8.95 4.35 25.63
C ALA A 91 8.52 3.20 26.55
N ASN A 92 9.46 2.53 27.22
CA ASN A 92 9.19 1.37 28.07
C ASN A 92 8.23 1.63 29.24
N ASP A 93 7.96 2.90 29.59
CA ASP A 93 6.95 3.28 30.57
C ASP A 93 5.51 3.21 30.04
N GLY A 94 5.34 3.03 28.71
CA GLY A 94 4.06 2.94 28.01
C GLY A 94 3.27 4.26 27.97
N ILE A 95 3.88 5.38 28.35
CA ILE A 95 3.24 6.70 28.49
C ILE A 95 4.02 7.76 27.72
N SER A 96 5.35 7.75 27.83
CA SER A 96 6.21 8.71 27.13
C SER A 96 6.28 8.39 25.64
N PRO A 97 6.38 9.41 24.76
CA PRO A 97 6.64 9.19 23.34
C PRO A 97 7.86 8.30 23.13
N GLY A 98 7.73 7.34 22.25
CA GLY A 98 8.84 6.54 21.75
C GLY A 98 9.49 7.24 20.55
N TYR A 99 10.37 6.52 19.88
CA TYR A 99 11.23 7.09 18.85
C TYR A 99 11.06 6.36 17.50
N GLN A 100 9.91 5.72 17.28
CA GLN A 100 9.67 4.96 16.05
C GLN A 100 8.24 5.12 15.58
N ALA A 101 8.07 5.32 14.29
CA ALA A 101 6.77 5.34 13.63
C ALA A 101 6.83 4.59 12.31
N ALA A 102 5.68 4.25 11.77
CA ALA A 102 5.56 3.77 10.40
C ALA A 102 4.15 3.98 9.88
N ALA A 103 4.03 4.03 8.56
CA ALA A 103 2.76 3.87 7.88
C ALA A 103 2.89 2.87 6.74
N LEU A 104 1.76 2.22 6.47
CA LEU A 104 1.50 1.48 5.25
C LEU A 104 0.32 2.17 4.59
N VAL A 105 0.52 2.64 3.37
CA VAL A 105 -0.56 3.21 2.56
C VAL A 105 -1.10 2.13 1.65
N SER A 106 -2.41 1.86 1.74
CA SER A 106 -3.05 0.86 0.89
C SER A 106 -3.07 1.32 -0.57
N LYS A 107 -2.64 0.44 -1.47
CA LYS A 107 -2.76 0.61 -2.92
C LYS A 107 -4.03 -0.05 -3.46
N GLY A 108 -4.92 -0.48 -2.56
CA GLY A 108 -6.19 -1.12 -2.92
C GLY A 108 -6.01 -2.33 -3.83
N ASN A 109 -6.88 -2.46 -4.81
CA ASN A 109 -6.84 -3.57 -5.76
C ASN A 109 -5.58 -3.60 -6.64
N ALA A 110 -4.89 -2.46 -6.81
CA ALA A 110 -3.61 -2.39 -7.52
C ALA A 110 -2.49 -3.19 -6.84
N ALA A 111 -2.59 -3.43 -5.54
CA ALA A 111 -1.62 -4.25 -4.81
C ALA A 111 -1.87 -5.76 -4.92
N LEU A 112 -2.96 -6.19 -5.56
CA LEU A 112 -3.29 -7.61 -5.71
C LEU A 112 -2.64 -8.18 -6.96
N GLY A 113 -1.85 -9.22 -6.80
CA GLY A 113 -1.22 -9.92 -7.92
C GLY A 113 -0.55 -11.21 -7.51
N THR A 114 0.23 -11.77 -8.41
CA THR A 114 0.80 -13.11 -8.26
C THR A 114 2.32 -13.14 -8.22
N GLU A 115 3.00 -12.02 -8.52
CA GLU A 115 4.46 -11.98 -8.55
C GLU A 115 5.01 -10.62 -8.08
N PHE A 116 5.97 -10.66 -7.14
CA PHE A 116 6.51 -9.47 -6.50
C PHE A 116 8.00 -9.65 -6.18
N ARG A 117 8.71 -8.52 -5.95
CA ARG A 117 10.05 -8.52 -5.36
C ARG A 117 10.12 -7.62 -4.14
N ALA A 118 10.76 -8.14 -3.09
CA ALA A 118 10.87 -7.47 -1.80
C ALA A 118 11.87 -6.32 -1.79
N GLY A 119 11.59 -5.28 -1.01
CA GLY A 119 12.51 -4.22 -0.64
C GLY A 119 12.56 -4.03 0.88
N ASN A 120 13.74 -3.75 1.41
CA ASN A 120 13.98 -3.53 2.83
C ASN A 120 15.08 -2.48 3.00
N PHE A 121 15.34 -2.06 4.25
CA PHE A 121 16.55 -1.29 4.54
C PHE A 121 17.80 -2.14 4.35
N GLU A 122 18.89 -1.50 3.95
CA GLU A 122 20.22 -2.05 4.07
C GLU A 122 20.68 -1.93 5.54
N ILE A 123 20.46 -2.95 6.34
CA ILE A 123 20.85 -2.91 7.74
C ILE A 123 22.33 -3.30 7.84
N PRO A 124 23.24 -2.36 8.16
CA PRO A 124 24.65 -2.67 8.26
C PRO A 124 24.93 -3.57 9.47
N GLY A 125 25.63 -4.63 9.21
CA GLY A 125 25.79 -5.75 10.12
C GLY A 125 26.54 -5.55 11.41
N GLU A 126 27.32 -4.50 11.61
CA GLU A 126 28.19 -4.36 12.79
C GLU A 126 27.59 -3.48 13.91
N TYR A 127 26.54 -2.74 13.64
CA TYR A 127 26.09 -1.65 14.49
C TYR A 127 25.30 -2.07 15.73
N PHE A 128 24.52 -3.13 15.63
CA PHE A 128 23.47 -3.40 16.60
C PHE A 128 23.86 -4.40 17.72
N GLY A 129 25.11 -4.77 17.78
CA GLY A 129 25.63 -5.68 18.79
C GLY A 129 25.65 -5.12 20.21
N GLY A 130 24.48 -4.96 20.82
CA GLY A 130 24.38 -4.51 22.22
C GLY A 130 23.05 -3.86 22.59
N GLN A 131 22.27 -3.50 21.62
CA GLN A 131 20.92 -2.97 21.82
C GLN A 131 19.93 -4.15 21.78
N GLY A 132 19.55 -4.72 22.88
CA GLY A 132 18.80 -5.96 23.05
C GLY A 132 17.44 -6.05 22.32
N GLY A 133 17.42 -5.92 21.00
CA GLY A 133 16.21 -5.92 20.21
C GLY A 133 16.32 -6.72 18.92
N ALA A 134 15.23 -7.30 18.46
CA ALA A 134 15.17 -7.96 17.17
C ALA A 134 15.01 -6.91 16.07
N PHE A 135 16.03 -6.76 15.24
CA PHE A 135 15.99 -6.03 13.98
C PHE A 135 15.51 -7.02 12.93
N LEU A 136 14.31 -6.86 12.40
CA LEU A 136 13.75 -7.83 11.48
C LEU A 136 13.50 -7.19 10.12
N ASN A 137 14.12 -7.76 9.08
CA ASN A 137 13.62 -7.61 7.73
C ASN A 137 12.54 -8.66 7.49
N PHE A 138 11.45 -8.29 6.84
CA PHE A 138 10.31 -9.18 6.66
C PHE A 138 9.61 -9.03 5.31
N ILE A 139 8.92 -10.09 4.93
CA ILE A 139 7.93 -10.15 3.86
C ILE A 139 6.67 -10.73 4.48
N SER A 140 5.54 -10.04 4.35
CA SER A 140 4.23 -10.52 4.79
C SER A 140 3.28 -10.61 3.61
N VAL A 141 2.50 -11.69 3.57
CA VAL A 141 1.49 -11.93 2.54
C VAL A 141 0.14 -12.17 3.17
N LEU A 142 -0.92 -11.76 2.46
CA LEU A 142 -2.32 -12.02 2.83
C LEU A 142 -3.05 -12.60 1.62
N ALA A 143 -3.65 -13.78 1.79
CA ALA A 143 -4.45 -14.41 0.76
C ALA A 143 -5.91 -13.92 0.79
N ILE A 144 -6.48 -13.66 -0.38
CA ILE A 144 -7.88 -13.25 -0.54
C ILE A 144 -8.77 -14.39 -1.06
N GLN A 145 -8.17 -15.55 -1.38
CA GLN A 145 -8.87 -16.74 -1.88
C GLN A 145 -8.34 -18.00 -1.20
N ASP A 146 -9.20 -19.01 -1.08
CA ASP A 146 -8.83 -20.32 -0.53
C ASP A 146 -7.85 -21.06 -1.44
N ASN A 147 -7.05 -21.95 -0.83
CA ASN A 147 -6.07 -22.78 -1.53
C ASN A 147 -5.08 -21.93 -2.37
N THR A 148 -4.62 -20.81 -1.83
CA THR A 148 -3.58 -19.97 -2.41
C THR A 148 -2.21 -20.52 -2.02
N ASN A 149 -1.45 -21.02 -2.99
CA ASN A 149 -0.08 -21.45 -2.76
C ASN A 149 0.86 -20.27 -2.97
N VAL A 150 1.72 -20.02 -2.00
CA VAL A 150 2.74 -18.95 -2.05
C VAL A 150 4.12 -19.57 -1.93
N ASP A 151 5.02 -19.18 -2.81
CA ASP A 151 6.43 -19.55 -2.82
C ASP A 151 7.31 -18.32 -2.64
N PHE A 152 8.31 -18.43 -1.76
CA PHE A 152 9.33 -17.42 -1.52
C PHE A 152 10.68 -17.99 -1.96
N SER A 153 11.34 -17.32 -2.85
CA SER A 153 12.57 -17.81 -3.49
C SER A 153 13.55 -16.69 -3.81
N GLU A 154 14.67 -17.03 -4.45
CA GLU A 154 15.70 -16.09 -4.88
C GLU A 154 16.23 -15.19 -3.75
N PHE A 155 16.43 -15.79 -2.56
CA PHE A 155 17.04 -15.08 -1.43
C PHE A 155 18.49 -14.74 -1.70
N GLY A 156 18.98 -13.66 -1.08
CA GLY A 156 20.37 -13.27 -1.16
C GLY A 156 21.34 -14.35 -0.65
N PRO A 157 22.60 -14.34 -1.07
CA PRO A 157 23.57 -15.35 -0.70
C PRO A 157 23.82 -15.36 0.82
N GLY A 158 23.82 -16.55 1.41
CA GLY A 158 24.10 -16.73 2.84
C GLY A 158 22.93 -16.47 3.79
N VAL A 159 21.77 -16.11 3.27
CA VAL A 159 20.56 -15.90 4.07
C VAL A 159 20.09 -17.20 4.72
N ASN A 160 19.81 -17.13 6.01
CA ASN A 160 19.27 -18.25 6.76
C ASN A 160 17.76 -18.04 7.02
N ILE A 161 16.92 -18.68 6.22
CA ILE A 161 15.46 -18.73 6.41
C ILE A 161 15.12 -19.96 7.24
N THR A 162 14.51 -19.77 8.39
CA THR A 162 14.06 -20.86 9.27
C THR A 162 12.61 -21.22 9.09
N ASN A 163 11.82 -20.34 8.50
CA ASN A 163 10.40 -20.55 8.20
C ASN A 163 10.21 -21.35 6.89
N ALA A 164 9.04 -21.95 6.71
CA ALA A 164 8.68 -22.56 5.44
C ALA A 164 8.68 -21.51 4.32
N THR A 165 9.32 -21.83 3.21
CA THR A 165 9.37 -20.95 2.02
C THR A 165 8.30 -21.28 0.98
N ASN A 166 7.51 -22.31 1.22
CA ASN A 166 6.32 -22.66 0.44
C ASN A 166 5.18 -22.94 1.40
N ILE A 167 4.03 -22.29 1.19
CA ILE A 167 2.88 -22.36 2.11
C ILE A 167 1.57 -22.29 1.33
N THR A 168 0.55 -22.99 1.81
CA THR A 168 -0.82 -22.86 1.31
C THR A 168 -1.64 -22.06 2.31
N LEU A 169 -2.35 -21.04 1.82
CA LEU A 169 -3.19 -20.13 2.59
C LEU A 169 -4.63 -20.22 2.11
N ASN A 170 -5.57 -20.08 3.04
CA ASN A 170 -6.98 -19.85 2.74
C ASN A 170 -7.30 -18.34 2.75
N SER A 171 -8.47 -17.99 2.27
CA SER A 171 -8.96 -16.61 2.27
C SER A 171 -8.91 -16.03 3.68
N GLY A 172 -8.29 -14.87 3.82
CA GLY A 172 -8.08 -14.21 5.11
C GLY A 172 -6.90 -14.74 5.92
N GLU A 173 -6.18 -15.76 5.48
CA GLU A 173 -4.95 -16.17 6.16
C GLU A 173 -3.76 -15.34 5.68
N SER A 174 -2.86 -15.04 6.62
CA SER A 174 -1.61 -14.34 6.34
C SER A 174 -0.40 -15.17 6.76
N TYR A 175 0.74 -14.85 6.18
CA TYR A 175 2.01 -15.50 6.49
C TYR A 175 3.15 -14.50 6.41
N SER A 176 4.17 -14.69 7.26
CA SER A 176 5.34 -13.81 7.26
C SER A 176 6.63 -14.61 7.32
N ILE A 177 7.56 -14.25 6.45
CA ILE A 177 8.97 -14.59 6.57
C ILE A 177 9.69 -13.41 7.18
N ALA A 178 10.53 -13.66 8.16
CA ALA A 178 11.40 -12.62 8.74
C ALA A 178 12.78 -13.17 9.02
N ILE A 179 13.78 -12.32 8.84
CA ILE A 179 15.17 -12.61 9.16
C ILE A 179 15.70 -11.56 10.13
N ASP A 180 16.56 -11.99 11.04
CA ASP A 180 17.36 -11.09 11.86
C ASP A 180 18.64 -10.75 11.07
N PRO A 181 18.80 -9.51 10.61
CA PRO A 181 19.99 -9.10 9.86
C PRO A 181 21.21 -8.87 10.76
N THR A 182 21.05 -8.94 12.08
CA THR A 182 22.16 -8.71 13.01
C THR A 182 23.26 -9.74 12.77
N PRO A 183 24.51 -9.35 12.49
CA PRO A 183 25.57 -10.31 12.28
C PRO A 183 25.87 -11.06 13.57
N THR A 184 25.71 -12.33 13.49
CA THR A 184 26.30 -13.26 14.44
C THR A 184 27.35 -14.09 13.70
N SER A 185 28.23 -14.73 14.42
CA SER A 185 29.21 -15.67 13.82
C SER A 185 28.51 -16.81 13.04
N THR A 186 27.19 -16.90 13.09
CA THR A 186 26.40 -17.95 12.47
C THR A 186 25.41 -17.43 11.38
N ASN A 187 25.15 -16.14 11.31
CA ASN A 187 24.08 -15.59 10.44
C ASN A 187 24.60 -14.96 9.12
N GLY A 188 25.89 -15.02 8.83
CA GLY A 188 26.44 -14.58 7.54
C GLY A 188 25.93 -13.18 7.10
N ASP A 189 25.58 -13.06 5.83
CA ASP A 189 25.20 -11.79 5.18
C ASP A 189 23.68 -11.56 5.17
N ASN A 190 23.01 -11.64 6.31
CA ASN A 190 21.56 -11.42 6.39
C ASN A 190 21.14 -9.95 6.21
N ALA A 191 22.05 -8.99 6.25
CA ALA A 191 21.74 -7.55 6.25
C ALA A 191 20.84 -7.12 5.07
N THR A 192 21.11 -7.65 3.88
CA THR A 192 20.33 -7.36 2.66
C THR A 192 19.59 -8.58 2.12
N GLY A 193 19.53 -9.65 2.89
CA GLY A 193 19.21 -10.97 2.36
C GLY A 193 17.79 -11.20 1.85
N LEU A 194 16.83 -10.35 2.23
CA LEU A 194 15.48 -10.39 1.67
C LEU A 194 15.28 -9.41 0.50
N ILE A 195 16.20 -8.46 0.28
CA ILE A 195 16.07 -7.52 -0.84
C ILE A 195 16.19 -8.31 -2.16
N GLY A 196 15.25 -8.08 -3.06
CA GLY A 196 15.19 -8.75 -4.35
C GLY A 196 14.55 -10.13 -4.35
N SER A 197 14.25 -10.71 -3.15
CA SER A 197 13.58 -12.00 -3.06
C SER A 197 12.28 -12.02 -3.85
N LEU A 198 12.04 -13.14 -4.54
CA LEU A 198 10.86 -13.36 -5.37
C LEU A 198 9.73 -13.98 -4.53
N ILE A 199 8.55 -13.39 -4.64
CA ILE A 199 7.31 -13.88 -4.05
C ILE A 199 6.37 -14.23 -5.20
N GLN A 200 5.97 -15.50 -5.29
CA GLN A 200 5.05 -15.97 -6.31
C GLN A 200 3.85 -16.67 -5.69
N SER A 201 2.70 -16.55 -6.33
CA SER A 201 1.49 -17.26 -5.92
C SER A 201 0.66 -17.71 -7.11
N ASN A 202 -0.16 -18.73 -6.91
CA ASN A 202 -1.08 -19.22 -7.94
C ASN A 202 -2.39 -18.42 -8.02
N LYS A 203 -2.63 -17.52 -7.08
CA LYS A 203 -3.81 -16.64 -6.99
C LYS A 203 -3.39 -15.28 -6.42
N PRO A 204 -4.13 -14.19 -6.72
CA PRO A 204 -3.77 -12.87 -6.22
C PRO A 204 -3.65 -12.81 -4.69
N ILE A 205 -2.58 -12.19 -4.23
CA ILE A 205 -2.28 -11.92 -2.82
C ILE A 205 -1.95 -10.44 -2.65
N ALA A 206 -2.06 -9.93 -1.43
CA ALA A 206 -1.47 -8.66 -1.03
C ALA A 206 -0.13 -8.91 -0.34
N VAL A 207 0.87 -8.07 -0.64
CA VAL A 207 2.23 -8.21 -0.11
C VAL A 207 2.68 -6.91 0.54
N ASN A 208 3.25 -7.04 1.75
CA ASN A 208 3.94 -5.97 2.46
C ASN A 208 5.39 -6.39 2.68
N THR A 209 6.31 -5.44 2.57
CA THR A 209 7.73 -5.68 2.80
C THR A 209 8.35 -4.52 3.55
N GLY A 210 9.39 -4.78 4.31
CA GLY A 210 10.06 -3.74 5.07
C GLY A 210 10.92 -4.26 6.20
N SER A 211 11.21 -3.35 7.12
CA SER A 211 12.09 -3.59 8.25
C SER A 211 11.48 -3.06 9.55
N PHE A 212 11.62 -3.83 10.61
CA PHE A 212 11.37 -3.35 11.97
C PHE A 212 12.69 -2.91 12.59
N ASN A 213 12.74 -1.67 13.06
CA ASN A 213 13.89 -1.10 13.73
C ASN A 213 15.16 -1.15 12.85
N GLY A 214 15.03 -0.80 11.57
CA GLY A 214 16.10 -0.80 10.58
C GLY A 214 16.73 0.57 10.35
N SER A 215 17.83 0.59 9.61
CA SER A 215 18.51 1.81 9.16
C SER A 215 19.32 1.53 7.90
N ASN A 216 19.54 2.59 7.10
CA ASN A 216 20.53 2.55 6.01
C ASN A 216 21.90 3.17 6.42
N LEU A 217 22.01 3.66 7.65
CA LEU A 217 23.25 4.28 8.11
C LEU A 217 24.36 3.26 8.24
N ASP A 218 25.51 3.56 7.65
CA ASP A 218 26.74 2.81 7.86
C ASP A 218 27.26 3.00 9.29
N ASN A 219 27.91 1.96 9.78
CA ASN A 219 28.38 1.75 11.14
C ASN A 219 29.34 2.81 11.71
N VAL A 220 29.90 3.65 10.87
CA VAL A 220 31.01 4.57 11.26
C VAL A 220 30.53 5.71 12.16
N LEU A 221 29.24 5.98 12.23
CA LEU A 221 28.67 7.08 12.97
C LEU A 221 27.89 6.60 14.18
N TYR A 222 28.62 6.19 15.18
CA TYR A 222 28.09 5.84 16.48
C TYR A 222 27.10 6.89 16.99
N ASN A 223 25.91 6.48 17.34
CA ASN A 223 24.83 7.28 17.92
C ASN A 223 24.09 8.22 16.98
N ALA A 224 24.33 8.17 15.69
CA ALA A 224 23.50 8.91 14.77
C ALA A 224 22.15 8.23 14.57
N GLY A 225 21.49 7.75 15.58
CA GLY A 225 20.12 7.25 15.62
C GLY A 225 19.71 6.42 14.38
N GLY A 226 18.87 6.92 13.56
CA GLY A 226 18.54 6.37 12.25
C GLY A 226 17.86 5.01 12.25
N GLN A 227 17.33 4.58 13.40
CA GLN A 227 16.61 3.31 13.52
C GLN A 227 15.11 3.60 13.59
N ASP A 228 14.40 3.21 12.56
CA ASP A 228 12.94 3.33 12.57
C ASP A 228 12.28 2.10 11.95
N ILE A 229 10.98 2.09 11.94
CA ILE A 229 10.17 1.09 11.27
C ILE A 229 9.86 1.62 9.88
N GLY A 230 10.26 0.87 8.85
CA GLY A 230 9.94 1.22 7.47
C GLY A 230 9.34 0.04 6.73
N PHE A 231 8.09 0.14 6.37
CA PHE A 231 7.42 -0.87 5.54
C PHE A 231 6.28 -0.24 4.74
N ASP A 232 5.97 -0.85 3.61
CA ASP A 232 4.85 -0.44 2.80
C ASP A 232 4.21 -1.63 2.07
N GLN A 233 2.99 -1.44 1.59
CA GLN A 233 2.37 -2.35 0.64
C GLN A 233 3.00 -2.15 -0.72
N ILE A 234 3.31 -3.25 -1.41
CA ILE A 234 3.91 -3.23 -2.75
C ILE A 234 2.91 -3.68 -3.81
N VAL A 235 3.17 -3.33 -5.04
CA VAL A 235 2.37 -3.77 -6.19
C VAL A 235 3.04 -4.93 -6.92
N PRO A 236 2.28 -5.74 -7.68
CA PRO A 236 2.84 -6.85 -8.44
C PRO A 236 3.61 -6.39 -9.69
N SER A 237 4.35 -7.32 -10.28
CA SER A 237 5.21 -7.09 -11.45
C SER A 237 4.48 -6.55 -12.68
N GLU A 238 3.17 -6.76 -12.78
CA GLU A 238 2.35 -6.24 -13.88
C GLU A 238 2.11 -4.71 -13.81
N ILE A 239 2.38 -4.09 -12.64
CA ILE A 239 2.11 -2.65 -12.40
C ILE A 239 3.40 -1.84 -12.27
N ILE A 240 4.57 -2.47 -12.15
CA ILE A 240 5.84 -1.75 -12.14
C ILE A 240 6.12 -1.10 -13.49
N GLY A 241 7.02 -0.14 -13.51
CA GLY A 241 7.35 0.62 -14.71
C GLY A 241 8.85 0.83 -14.93
N ASN A 242 9.15 1.67 -15.90
CA ASN A 242 10.51 1.95 -16.35
C ASN A 242 11.00 3.34 -15.96
N GLU A 243 10.11 4.22 -15.48
CA GLU A 243 10.43 5.61 -15.18
C GLU A 243 9.90 6.00 -13.82
N TYR A 244 10.74 6.66 -13.02
CA TYR A 244 10.45 7.07 -11.66
C TYR A 244 11.05 8.45 -11.38
N ILE A 245 10.35 9.26 -10.59
CA ILE A 245 10.86 10.52 -10.07
C ILE A 245 10.80 10.44 -8.55
N PHE A 246 11.96 10.47 -7.93
CA PHE A 246 12.10 10.51 -6.49
C PHE A 246 12.19 11.95 -6.02
N VAL A 247 11.47 12.28 -4.96
CA VAL A 247 11.58 13.59 -4.30
C VAL A 247 12.24 13.36 -2.95
N ARG A 248 13.38 14.02 -2.72
CA ARG A 248 14.15 13.87 -1.49
C ARG A 248 13.32 14.25 -0.27
N GLY A 249 13.49 13.50 0.82
CA GLY A 249 12.98 13.85 2.14
C GLY A 249 13.88 14.90 2.83
N LEU A 250 13.87 14.92 4.16
CA LEU A 250 14.60 15.91 4.96
C LEU A 250 15.87 15.34 5.61
N GLY A 251 16.20 14.10 5.32
CA GLY A 251 17.33 13.41 5.96
C GLY A 251 18.67 13.64 5.28
N PRO A 252 19.76 13.18 5.93
CA PRO A 252 21.09 13.23 5.38
C PRO A 252 21.27 12.23 4.23
N ASP A 253 22.35 12.42 3.46
CA ASP A 253 22.71 11.61 2.30
C ASP A 253 22.78 10.11 2.61
N GLU A 254 23.25 9.76 3.77
CA GLU A 254 23.39 8.38 4.20
C GLU A 254 22.05 7.65 4.37
N ILE A 255 20.95 8.39 4.54
CA ILE A 255 19.58 7.85 4.64
C ILE A 255 18.83 7.94 3.32
N GLU A 256 18.92 9.07 2.63
CA GLU A 256 18.13 9.41 1.42
C GLU A 256 18.59 8.62 0.18
N ARG A 257 18.62 7.31 0.26
CA ARG A 257 19.15 6.41 -0.77
C ARG A 257 18.01 5.58 -1.40
N PRO A 258 17.51 5.95 -2.58
CA PRO A 258 16.54 5.13 -3.30
C PRO A 258 17.04 3.71 -3.56
N LEU A 259 16.15 2.72 -3.39
CA LEU A 259 16.43 1.32 -3.68
C LEU A 259 15.71 0.91 -4.97
N ILE A 260 16.46 0.39 -5.92
CA ILE A 260 15.94 -0.17 -7.17
C ILE A 260 16.23 -1.67 -7.20
N VAL A 261 15.21 -2.47 -7.50
CA VAL A 261 15.31 -3.93 -7.61
C VAL A 261 14.93 -4.34 -9.04
N ALA A 262 15.83 -5.04 -9.72
CA ALA A 262 15.58 -5.53 -11.06
C ALA A 262 14.63 -6.75 -11.04
N HIS A 263 13.62 -6.73 -11.92
CA HIS A 263 12.73 -7.87 -12.08
C HIS A 263 13.28 -8.88 -13.10
N GLU A 264 13.96 -8.40 -14.12
CA GLU A 264 14.51 -9.19 -15.23
C GLU A 264 16.04 -9.10 -15.32
N ASN A 265 16.66 -10.09 -15.99
CA ASN A 265 18.10 -10.07 -16.27
C ASN A 265 18.47 -8.93 -17.23
N ASP A 266 19.72 -8.46 -17.12
CA ASP A 266 20.29 -7.42 -17.98
C ASP A 266 19.44 -6.12 -17.96
N THR A 267 18.98 -5.72 -16.77
CA THR A 267 18.26 -4.47 -16.54
C THR A 267 19.27 -3.34 -16.35
N GLU A 268 19.31 -2.42 -17.28
CA GLU A 268 20.13 -1.21 -17.22
C GLU A 268 19.39 -0.11 -16.44
N ILE A 269 20.03 0.43 -15.42
CA ILE A 269 19.52 1.53 -14.59
C ILE A 269 20.24 2.82 -15.00
N TYR A 270 19.47 3.84 -15.28
CA TYR A 270 19.96 5.18 -15.60
C TYR A 270 19.49 6.14 -14.51
N VAL A 271 20.40 6.95 -14.01
CA VAL A 271 20.12 8.01 -13.04
C VAL A 271 20.45 9.34 -13.70
N ASN A 272 19.50 10.27 -13.71
CA ASN A 272 19.62 11.58 -14.35
C ASN A 272 20.13 11.50 -15.81
N GLY A 273 19.72 10.45 -16.53
CA GLY A 273 20.07 10.20 -17.93
C GLY A 273 21.44 9.54 -18.16
N LEU A 274 22.18 9.19 -17.11
CA LEU A 274 23.46 8.49 -17.21
C LEU A 274 23.32 7.04 -16.71
N ILE A 275 24.01 6.11 -17.38
CA ILE A 275 24.02 4.72 -16.94
C ILE A 275 24.67 4.63 -15.57
N TYR A 276 23.97 4.04 -14.62
CA TYR A 276 24.41 3.89 -13.24
C TYR A 276 24.83 2.45 -12.93
N SER A 277 24.02 1.47 -13.33
CA SER A 277 24.28 0.06 -13.07
C SER A 277 23.57 -0.83 -14.11
N THR A 278 24.00 -2.09 -14.19
CA THR A 278 23.30 -3.17 -14.91
C THR A 278 23.07 -4.31 -13.92
N LEU A 279 21.82 -4.74 -13.76
CA LEU A 279 21.40 -5.70 -12.75
C LEU A 279 20.83 -6.96 -13.38
N GLN A 280 21.01 -8.09 -12.71
CA GLN A 280 20.28 -9.34 -13.03
C GLN A 280 18.98 -9.41 -12.23
N ALA A 281 18.07 -10.31 -12.60
CA ALA A 281 16.82 -10.51 -11.87
C ALA A 281 17.09 -10.79 -10.38
N GLY A 282 16.40 -10.04 -9.50
CA GLY A 282 16.59 -10.09 -8.05
C GLY A 282 17.79 -9.30 -7.52
N GLU A 283 18.70 -8.83 -8.39
CA GLU A 283 19.74 -7.90 -7.96
C GLU A 283 19.16 -6.50 -7.73
N PHE A 284 19.84 -5.74 -6.89
CA PHE A 284 19.41 -4.41 -6.48
C PHE A 284 20.58 -3.43 -6.39
N VAL A 285 20.24 -2.15 -6.34
CA VAL A 285 21.20 -1.08 -6.09
C VAL A 285 20.54 0.01 -5.25
N PHE A 286 21.29 0.53 -4.26
CA PHE A 286 20.98 1.79 -3.61
C PHE A 286 21.61 2.92 -4.41
N ILE A 287 20.81 3.90 -4.80
CA ILE A 287 21.29 5.06 -5.55
C ILE A 287 21.89 6.07 -4.56
N ASP A 288 23.03 6.62 -4.91
CA ASP A 288 23.69 7.66 -4.13
C ASP A 288 22.80 8.92 -4.06
N SER A 289 22.58 9.43 -2.86
CA SER A 289 21.73 10.59 -2.63
C SER A 289 22.30 11.89 -3.23
N THR A 290 23.59 11.96 -3.49
CA THR A 290 24.21 13.12 -4.18
C THR A 290 23.65 13.33 -5.59
N GLU A 291 23.02 12.30 -6.16
CA GLU A 291 22.31 12.38 -7.45
C GLU A 291 21.05 13.27 -7.41
N TYR A 292 20.55 13.66 -6.23
CA TYR A 292 19.54 14.72 -6.09
C TYR A 292 20.06 16.13 -6.43
N GLY A 293 21.37 16.28 -6.62
CA GLY A 293 22.04 17.51 -7.03
C GLY A 293 22.59 18.37 -5.90
N GLU A 294 22.20 18.12 -4.67
CA GLU A 294 22.76 18.76 -3.47
C GLU A 294 23.12 17.69 -2.45
N SER A 295 24.27 17.83 -1.81
CA SER A 295 24.78 16.89 -0.82
C SER A 295 24.62 17.45 0.59
N PHE A 296 24.06 16.62 1.46
CA PHE A 296 23.99 16.88 2.88
C PHE A 296 24.47 15.61 3.62
N SER A 297 25.74 15.51 3.92
CA SER A 297 26.34 14.34 4.55
C SER A 297 26.77 14.64 5.98
N ILE A 298 26.36 13.76 6.90
CA ILE A 298 26.83 13.77 8.28
C ILE A 298 28.27 13.22 8.42
N LEU A 299 28.78 12.49 7.40
CA LEU A 299 30.14 11.96 7.39
C LEU A 299 31.23 13.03 7.21
N ASN A 300 30.89 14.16 6.62
CA ASN A 300 31.84 15.25 6.41
C ASN A 300 32.15 16.03 7.71
N TYR A 301 31.56 15.60 8.81
CA TYR A 301 31.76 16.25 10.09
C TYR A 301 32.93 15.62 10.84
N ASP A 302 33.98 16.41 11.06
CA ASP A 302 35.15 16.05 11.89
C ASP A 302 34.72 16.08 13.38
N PHE A 303 34.27 14.93 13.92
CA PHE A 303 33.98 14.80 15.34
C PHE A 303 35.25 15.00 16.17
N PRO A 304 35.40 16.12 16.87
CA PRO A 304 36.60 16.32 17.67
C PRO A 304 36.54 15.44 18.93
N GLY A 305 37.26 14.32 18.91
CA GLY A 305 37.60 13.65 20.16
C GLY A 305 37.25 12.17 20.28
N ASN A 306 38.15 11.48 20.86
CA ASN A 306 38.29 10.10 21.23
C ASN A 306 36.95 9.40 21.61
N VAL A 307 36.47 8.52 20.79
CA VAL A 307 35.24 7.69 20.96
C VAL A 307 35.27 6.72 22.17
N ASN A 308 36.29 6.78 23.03
CA ASN A 308 36.44 5.89 24.19
C ASN A 308 36.11 6.56 25.54
N ASP A 309 35.62 7.77 25.54
CA ASP A 309 35.23 8.49 26.77
C ASP A 309 33.71 8.67 26.76
N ASN A 310 33.02 8.09 27.72
CA ASN A 310 31.57 8.26 27.94
C ASN A 310 31.12 9.71 28.28
N SER A 311 32.00 10.67 28.10
CA SER A 311 31.67 12.09 28.15
C SER A 311 31.50 12.61 26.71
N TYR A 312 30.27 12.62 26.24
CA TYR A 312 29.91 13.28 24.98
C TYR A 312 30.30 14.75 25.06
N PRO A 313 31.27 15.26 24.25
CA PRO A 313 31.38 16.69 24.10
C PRO A 313 30.03 17.21 23.56
N PRO A 314 29.57 18.41 23.97
CA PRO A 314 28.46 19.03 23.30
C PRO A 314 28.79 19.07 21.81
N ILE A 315 27.96 18.41 21.00
CA ILE A 315 28.08 18.46 19.55
C ILE A 315 27.96 19.93 19.18
N PRO A 316 28.95 20.53 18.53
CA PRO A 316 28.80 21.92 18.07
C PRO A 316 27.53 22.00 17.22
N GLU A 317 26.81 23.09 17.35
CA GLU A 317 25.67 23.40 16.49
C GLU A 317 26.15 23.20 15.04
N LEU A 318 25.67 22.13 14.39
CA LEU A 318 26.00 21.85 13.00
C LEU A 318 25.21 22.87 12.17
N THR A 319 25.86 23.92 11.79
CA THR A 319 25.37 24.81 10.76
C THR A 319 25.75 24.20 9.42
N PHE A 320 24.81 23.53 8.79
CA PHE A 320 24.97 23.09 7.41
C PHE A 320 24.62 24.29 6.52
N ASP A 321 25.62 24.86 5.90
CA ASP A 321 25.44 25.97 4.94
C ASP A 321 24.67 25.52 3.68
N ASP A 322 24.47 24.20 3.52
CA ASP A 322 23.94 23.56 2.31
C ASP A 322 22.57 22.88 2.51
N GLU A 323 21.84 23.13 3.60
CA GLU A 323 20.48 22.60 3.75
C GLU A 323 19.55 23.18 2.69
N PRO A 324 18.70 22.33 2.06
CA PRO A 324 17.64 22.83 1.19
C PRO A 324 16.79 23.86 1.95
N ALA A 325 16.49 24.97 1.33
CA ALA A 325 15.59 25.95 1.93
C ALA A 325 14.22 25.31 2.22
N ILE A 326 13.53 25.80 3.25
CA ILE A 326 12.17 25.33 3.57
C ILE A 326 11.30 25.42 2.31
N ASN A 327 10.56 24.37 2.02
CA ASN A 327 9.74 24.20 0.82
C ASN A 327 10.52 24.20 -0.51
N GLN A 328 11.82 23.94 -0.47
CA GLN A 328 12.60 23.66 -1.67
C GLN A 328 12.59 22.15 -1.96
N SER A 329 12.15 21.79 -3.15
CA SER A 329 12.17 20.39 -3.61
C SER A 329 13.52 20.05 -4.23
N LEU A 330 14.00 18.85 -3.96
CA LEU A 330 15.09 18.20 -4.70
C LEU A 330 14.56 16.91 -5.29
N ASN A 331 14.92 16.60 -6.52
CA ASN A 331 14.43 15.42 -7.19
C ASN A 331 15.51 14.68 -7.96
N MET A 332 15.24 13.41 -8.26
CA MET A 332 16.12 12.52 -9.02
C MET A 332 15.26 11.73 -10.01
N TYR A 333 15.67 11.69 -11.26
CA TYR A 333 15.03 10.91 -12.30
C TYR A 333 15.75 9.58 -12.50
N ILE A 334 15.00 8.50 -12.41
CA ILE A 334 15.50 7.15 -12.66
C ILE A 334 14.69 6.54 -13.80
N ASN A 335 15.39 6.01 -14.79
CA ASN A 335 14.78 5.21 -15.82
C ASN A 335 15.55 3.91 -16.08
N SER A 336 14.90 2.94 -16.68
CA SER A 336 15.46 1.63 -16.98
C SER A 336 14.98 1.12 -18.33
N ASN A 337 15.75 0.20 -18.95
CA ASN A 337 15.35 -0.45 -20.19
C ASN A 337 14.29 -1.56 -19.99
N LYS A 338 14.04 -1.97 -18.73
CA LYS A 338 13.06 -2.97 -18.31
C LYS A 338 12.38 -2.54 -17.03
N PRO A 339 11.13 -2.99 -16.74
CA PRO A 339 10.44 -2.62 -15.51
C PRO A 339 11.20 -3.02 -14.25
N VAL A 340 11.14 -2.17 -13.22
CA VAL A 340 11.83 -2.36 -11.94
C VAL A 340 10.90 -2.07 -10.76
N PHE A 341 11.20 -2.67 -9.61
CA PHE A 341 10.60 -2.27 -8.35
C PHE A 341 11.41 -1.11 -7.75
N ALA A 342 10.71 -0.08 -7.28
CA ALA A 342 11.33 1.15 -6.80
C ALA A 342 10.85 1.48 -5.39
N TYR A 343 11.80 1.72 -4.49
CA TYR A 343 11.53 2.04 -3.10
C TYR A 343 12.28 3.32 -2.73
N GLN A 344 11.58 4.23 -2.10
CA GLN A 344 12.19 5.42 -1.54
C GLN A 344 12.49 5.21 -0.07
N VAL A 345 13.72 5.45 0.31
CA VAL A 345 14.13 5.58 1.69
C VAL A 345 14.29 7.07 1.97
N ILE A 346 13.62 7.56 2.99
CA ILE A 346 13.63 8.98 3.34
C ILE A 346 14.02 9.20 4.79
N GLY A 347 14.62 10.35 5.06
CA GLY A 347 14.73 10.90 6.41
C GLY A 347 13.65 11.93 6.70
N GLY A 348 13.23 12.03 7.95
CA GLY A 348 12.13 12.89 8.37
C GLY A 348 12.53 14.22 9.01
N LEU A 349 13.81 14.44 9.33
CA LEU A 349 14.28 15.66 9.99
C LEU A 349 15.44 16.30 9.25
N ARG A 350 15.45 17.64 9.26
CA ARG A 350 16.61 18.45 8.86
C ARG A 350 17.66 18.44 9.94
N SER A 351 18.92 18.67 9.53
CA SER A 351 20.01 18.97 10.48
C SER A 351 19.67 20.21 11.33
N GLY A 352 20.17 20.23 12.55
CA GLY A 352 20.00 21.38 13.45
C GLY A 352 18.67 21.45 14.19
N SER A 353 17.72 20.53 13.99
CA SER A 353 16.59 20.39 14.91
C SER A 353 17.08 19.86 16.25
N GLU A 354 16.83 20.61 17.32
CA GLU A 354 17.20 20.20 18.67
C GLU A 354 16.34 19.01 19.10
N GLY A 355 16.88 17.79 18.98
CA GLY A 355 16.32 16.65 19.67
C GLY A 355 16.55 16.72 21.19
N PRO A 356 15.81 15.97 22.01
CA PRO A 356 15.88 16.00 23.48
C PRO A 356 17.27 15.67 24.06
N PHE A 357 18.22 15.27 23.22
CA PHE A 357 19.60 14.95 23.60
C PHE A 357 20.65 15.89 22.98
N GLY A 358 20.24 17.00 22.36
CA GLY A 358 21.17 17.93 21.71
C GLY A 358 21.91 17.32 20.53
N THR A 359 21.36 16.28 19.97
CA THR A 359 21.87 15.60 18.78
C THR A 359 21.31 16.26 17.54
N THR A 360 22.11 16.36 16.52
CA THR A 360 21.74 16.98 15.26
C THR A 360 20.71 16.13 14.55
N GLY A 361 19.64 16.76 14.15
CA GLY A 361 18.45 16.11 13.64
C GLY A 361 18.57 15.43 12.28
N GLY A 362 19.66 14.92 11.92
CA GLY A 362 19.80 14.05 10.74
C GLY A 362 19.71 12.58 11.09
N GLU A 363 19.58 12.28 12.35
CA GLU A 363 20.00 10.99 12.84
C GLU A 363 18.96 9.91 12.77
N ALA A 364 17.70 10.21 12.77
CA ALA A 364 16.85 9.21 13.30
C ALA A 364 15.74 8.84 12.41
N ASN A 365 15.26 9.49 11.59
CA ASN A 365 13.97 9.21 10.99
C ASN A 365 14.16 8.62 9.61
N ILE A 366 13.87 7.34 9.52
CA ILE A 366 13.95 6.63 8.25
C ILE A 366 12.60 5.99 7.93
N GLY A 367 12.04 6.34 6.77
CA GLY A 367 10.84 5.72 6.22
C GLY A 367 11.16 4.93 4.96
N LEU A 368 10.40 3.87 4.69
CA LEU A 368 10.47 3.10 3.45
C LEU A 368 9.13 3.19 2.75
N PHE A 369 9.12 3.72 1.52
CA PHE A 369 7.92 3.88 0.71
C PHE A 369 8.08 3.14 -0.62
N TYR A 370 7.03 2.49 -1.08
CA TYR A 370 6.98 1.98 -2.43
C TYR A 370 6.60 3.12 -3.40
N VAL A 371 7.42 3.34 -4.42
CA VAL A 371 7.29 4.48 -5.34
C VAL A 371 6.51 4.06 -6.58
N PRO A 372 5.48 4.82 -7.00
CA PRO A 372 4.76 4.56 -8.23
C PRO A 372 5.61 4.91 -9.47
N PRO A 373 5.50 4.14 -10.55
CA PRO A 373 6.10 4.51 -11.82
C PRO A 373 5.38 5.72 -12.43
N ILE A 374 6.10 6.51 -13.21
CA ILE A 374 5.49 7.54 -14.04
C ILE A 374 4.65 6.87 -15.12
N ASN A 375 3.37 7.19 -15.13
CA ASN A 375 2.43 6.69 -16.14
C ASN A 375 1.33 7.72 -16.42
N CYS A 376 0.76 7.68 -17.61
CA CYS A 376 -0.27 8.62 -18.03
C CYS A 376 -1.67 8.35 -17.43
N LYS A 377 -1.83 7.26 -16.69
CA LYS A 377 -3.11 6.85 -16.09
C LYS A 377 -3.30 7.37 -14.67
N THR A 378 -2.26 7.98 -14.11
CA THR A 378 -2.31 8.60 -12.79
C THR A 378 -3.36 9.72 -12.74
N PRO A 379 -4.18 9.82 -11.69
CA PRO A 379 -5.21 10.84 -11.58
C PRO A 379 -4.63 12.25 -11.48
N LYS A 380 -5.44 13.24 -11.82
CA LYS A 380 -5.12 14.67 -11.68
C LYS A 380 -5.43 15.23 -10.29
N SER A 381 -5.97 14.39 -9.42
CA SER A 381 -6.30 14.80 -8.05
C SER A 381 -6.18 13.64 -7.07
N VAL A 382 -5.79 13.98 -5.85
CA VAL A 382 -5.84 13.13 -4.67
C VAL A 382 -6.55 13.92 -3.59
N ASN A 383 -7.80 13.58 -3.32
CA ASN A 383 -8.63 14.38 -2.44
C ASN A 383 -8.80 13.71 -1.08
N ASN A 384 -8.57 14.49 -0.02
CA ASN A 384 -8.81 14.08 1.34
C ASN A 384 -7.87 12.99 1.87
N ILE A 385 -6.56 13.13 1.65
CA ILE A 385 -5.56 12.30 2.33
C ILE A 385 -5.70 12.53 3.83
N PRO A 386 -5.89 11.47 4.67
CA PRO A 386 -6.28 11.68 6.05
C PRO A 386 -5.09 12.09 6.93
N ALA A 387 -5.29 13.10 7.77
CA ALA A 387 -4.48 13.46 8.94
C ALA A 387 -2.96 13.31 8.70
N VAL A 388 -2.40 14.07 7.75
CA VAL A 388 -0.99 13.93 7.31
C VAL A 388 0.04 14.16 8.43
N ASN A 389 -0.38 14.78 9.52
CA ASN A 389 0.47 15.14 10.65
C ASN A 389 0.13 14.37 11.95
N GLN A 390 -0.58 13.24 11.90
CA GLN A 390 -1.02 12.57 13.14
C GLN A 390 -0.90 11.05 13.12
N ILE A 391 -0.55 10.50 14.29
CA ILE A 391 -0.78 9.11 14.65
C ILE A 391 -1.42 9.10 16.04
N GLY A 392 -2.72 8.82 16.12
CA GLY A 392 -3.45 8.91 17.37
C GLY A 392 -3.42 10.31 17.98
N ASP A 393 -2.91 10.43 19.18
CA ASP A 393 -2.78 11.70 19.91
C ASP A 393 -1.44 12.42 19.63
N GLU A 394 -0.53 11.78 18.89
CA GLU A 394 0.79 12.35 18.61
C GLU A 394 0.76 13.21 17.33
N GLU A 395 1.32 14.42 17.43
CA GLU A 395 1.42 15.36 16.32
C GLU A 395 2.83 15.35 15.71
N PHE A 396 2.88 15.34 14.39
CA PHE A 396 4.07 15.36 13.56
C PHE A 396 4.10 16.63 12.71
N SER A 397 5.25 17.03 12.22
CA SER A 397 5.32 17.97 11.10
C SER A 397 4.89 17.23 9.83
N GLY A 398 3.77 17.62 9.25
CA GLY A 398 3.26 17.03 8.00
C GLY A 398 3.99 17.60 6.79
N ILE A 399 4.54 16.72 5.95
CA ILE A 399 5.23 17.07 4.72
C ILE A 399 4.50 16.42 3.55
N VAL A 400 4.34 17.15 2.45
CA VAL A 400 3.75 16.66 1.20
C VAL A 400 4.74 16.88 0.08
N THR A 401 5.04 15.81 -0.66
CA THR A 401 5.79 15.90 -1.90
C THR A 401 4.88 15.64 -3.09
N ILE A 402 5.05 16.42 -4.14
CA ILE A 402 4.21 16.39 -5.34
C ILE A 402 5.12 16.33 -6.55
N VAL A 403 4.79 15.43 -7.49
CA VAL A 403 5.36 15.42 -8.84
C VAL A 403 4.21 15.60 -9.83
N THR A 404 4.37 16.47 -10.82
CA THR A 404 3.39 16.72 -11.88
C THR A 404 4.09 17.16 -13.15
N GLU A 405 3.37 17.29 -14.25
CA GLU A 405 3.94 17.86 -15.48
C GLU A 405 4.33 19.33 -15.27
N ALA A 406 5.44 19.71 -15.86
CA ALA A 406 6.01 21.05 -15.70
C ALA A 406 5.06 22.16 -16.21
N GLY A 407 4.83 23.14 -15.36
CA GLY A 407 3.93 24.26 -15.64
C GLY A 407 2.45 23.97 -15.38
N SER A 408 2.14 22.90 -14.67
CA SER A 408 0.78 22.61 -14.23
C SER A 408 0.35 23.54 -13.09
N ASP A 409 -0.92 23.92 -13.08
CA ASP A 409 -1.50 24.58 -11.91
C ASP A 409 -1.78 23.55 -10.82
N VAL A 410 -1.23 23.76 -9.63
CA VAL A 410 -1.42 22.88 -8.47
C VAL A 410 -2.15 23.60 -7.35
N ILE A 411 -3.20 22.99 -6.84
CA ILE A 411 -4.04 23.51 -5.77
C ILE A 411 -4.00 22.53 -4.58
N ILE A 412 -3.71 23.05 -3.39
CA ILE A 412 -3.72 22.30 -2.14
C ILE A 412 -4.79 22.89 -1.23
N ASN A 413 -5.74 22.07 -0.78
CA ASN A 413 -6.87 22.51 0.07
C ASN A 413 -7.57 23.77 -0.45
N GLY A 414 -7.77 23.86 -1.77
CA GLY A 414 -8.42 24.99 -2.43
C GLY A 414 -7.56 26.25 -2.58
N SER A 415 -6.28 26.22 -2.20
CA SER A 415 -5.32 27.32 -2.34
C SER A 415 -4.23 26.96 -3.34
N ASP A 416 -3.79 27.95 -4.12
CA ASP A 416 -2.67 27.80 -5.04
C ASP A 416 -1.39 27.40 -4.28
N ILE A 417 -0.61 26.48 -4.83
CA ILE A 417 0.62 25.95 -4.20
C ILE A 417 1.63 27.05 -3.86
N ASN A 418 1.70 28.11 -4.66
CA ASN A 418 2.57 29.25 -4.42
C ASN A 418 2.23 29.98 -3.10
N SER A 419 0.99 29.89 -2.61
CA SER A 419 0.58 30.48 -1.33
C SER A 419 1.26 29.85 -0.13
N TYR A 420 1.78 28.63 -0.29
CA TYR A 420 2.58 27.92 0.72
C TYR A 420 4.07 28.23 0.62
N GLY A 421 4.49 29.08 -0.32
CA GLY A 421 5.90 29.39 -0.55
C GLY A 421 6.70 28.28 -1.24
N ALA A 422 6.02 27.24 -1.73
CA ALA A 422 6.65 26.15 -2.44
C ALA A 422 7.15 26.62 -3.82
N LEU A 423 8.37 26.21 -4.16
CA LEU A 423 8.97 26.51 -5.45
C LEU A 423 9.09 25.23 -6.28
N PRO A 424 8.72 25.28 -7.58
CA PRO A 424 8.89 24.14 -8.46
C PRO A 424 10.39 23.85 -8.70
N LYS A 425 10.73 22.58 -8.67
CA LYS A 425 12.02 22.06 -9.15
C LYS A 425 11.76 21.22 -10.40
N ILE A 426 12.25 21.72 -11.54
CA ILE A 426 12.21 20.94 -12.78
C ILE A 426 13.08 19.69 -12.62
N VAL A 427 12.65 18.59 -13.21
CA VAL A 427 13.40 17.33 -13.25
C VAL A 427 14.45 17.43 -14.36
N ASP A 428 15.72 17.53 -14.00
CA ASP A 428 16.79 17.90 -14.93
C ASP A 428 16.90 16.95 -16.13
N ALA A 429 16.80 15.63 -15.94
CA ALA A 429 16.88 14.65 -17.03
C ALA A 429 15.53 14.36 -17.71
N ASN A 430 14.42 14.85 -17.16
CA ASN A 430 13.09 14.75 -17.74
C ASN A 430 12.28 16.03 -17.51
N PRO A 431 12.58 17.12 -18.25
CA PRO A 431 12.00 18.44 -18.02
C PRO A 431 10.49 18.54 -18.34
N LEU A 432 9.86 17.44 -18.69
CA LEU A 432 8.39 17.35 -18.79
C LEU A 432 7.74 17.38 -17.40
N TYR A 433 8.52 17.12 -16.33
CA TYR A 433 8.01 17.06 -14.96
C TYR A 433 8.71 18.07 -14.05
N GLU A 434 8.00 18.43 -13.01
CA GLU A 434 8.48 19.22 -11.89
C GLU A 434 8.02 18.65 -10.57
N SER A 435 8.73 18.95 -9.49
CA SER A 435 8.39 18.51 -8.14
C SER A 435 8.26 19.68 -7.17
N TYR A 436 7.51 19.44 -6.11
CA TYR A 436 7.31 20.37 -4.99
C TYR A 436 7.47 19.62 -3.67
N THR A 437 7.92 20.33 -2.65
CA THR A 437 7.90 19.89 -1.25
C THR A 437 7.26 20.99 -0.41
N ILE A 438 6.28 20.64 0.43
CA ILE A 438 5.59 21.55 1.33
C ILE A 438 5.63 20.99 2.74
N GLU A 439 6.12 21.79 3.68
CA GLU A 439 6.26 21.42 5.07
C GLU A 439 5.21 22.12 5.95
N GLY A 440 4.95 21.57 7.14
CA GLY A 440 4.07 22.15 8.14
C GLY A 440 2.58 22.04 7.85
N LEU A 441 2.19 21.13 6.95
CA LEU A 441 0.78 20.86 6.66
C LEU A 441 0.13 20.06 7.78
N GLN A 442 -1.16 20.32 8.01
CA GLN A 442 -1.92 19.71 9.10
C GLN A 442 -3.28 19.23 8.61
N GLY A 443 -3.78 18.19 9.27
CA GLY A 443 -5.11 17.64 9.03
C GLY A 443 -5.20 16.91 7.69
N ASN A 444 -6.36 16.95 7.07
CA ASN A 444 -6.61 16.31 5.79
C ASN A 444 -6.12 17.18 4.64
N ILE A 445 -5.51 16.56 3.65
CA ILE A 445 -4.93 17.27 2.50
C ILE A 445 -5.59 16.80 1.21
N SER A 446 -5.98 17.75 0.38
CA SER A 446 -6.42 17.53 -0.99
C SER A 446 -5.47 18.23 -1.96
N VAL A 447 -5.03 17.51 -2.98
CA VAL A 447 -4.18 18.02 -4.04
C VAL A 447 -4.90 17.86 -5.37
N VAL A 448 -5.01 18.94 -6.13
CA VAL A 448 -5.60 18.96 -7.48
C VAL A 448 -4.60 19.61 -8.44
N SER A 449 -4.40 19.01 -9.60
CA SER A 449 -3.52 19.54 -10.65
C SER A 449 -4.24 19.57 -12.00
N THR A 450 -3.76 20.40 -12.90
CA THR A 450 -4.22 20.40 -14.31
C THR A 450 -3.71 19.18 -15.09
N SER A 451 -2.64 18.53 -14.60
CA SER A 451 -2.07 17.30 -15.17
C SER A 451 -2.01 16.19 -14.10
N GLN A 452 -1.51 15.00 -14.48
CA GLN A 452 -1.31 13.88 -13.55
C GLN A 452 -0.50 14.32 -12.33
N VAL A 453 -0.88 13.82 -11.15
CA VAL A 453 -0.22 14.18 -9.91
C VAL A 453 0.14 12.96 -9.07
N TYR A 454 1.42 12.90 -8.69
CA TYR A 454 1.96 11.89 -7.78
C TYR A 454 2.17 12.54 -6.42
N VAL A 455 1.46 12.05 -5.43
CA VAL A 455 1.44 12.66 -4.09
C VAL A 455 1.91 11.65 -3.07
N ALA A 456 2.99 11.98 -2.37
CA ALA A 456 3.39 11.31 -1.15
C ALA A 456 3.25 12.26 0.03
N THR A 457 2.95 11.70 1.18
CA THR A 457 2.97 12.42 2.45
C THR A 457 3.87 11.71 3.44
N PHE A 458 4.55 12.46 4.28
CA PHE A 458 5.22 11.91 5.43
C PHE A 458 5.14 12.87 6.63
N GLY A 459 5.09 12.28 7.82
CA GLY A 459 5.16 13.02 9.08
C GLY A 459 6.53 12.83 9.72
N ALA A 460 7.10 13.88 10.25
CA ALA A 460 8.35 13.86 10.98
C ALA A 460 8.15 14.38 12.41
N TYR A 461 8.66 13.62 13.39
CA TYR A 461 8.63 13.98 14.80
C TYR A 461 9.88 13.44 15.49
N ASP A 462 10.73 14.30 16.04
CA ASP A 462 11.98 13.94 16.70
C ASP A 462 12.74 12.81 15.95
N TYR A 463 12.54 11.57 16.38
CA TYR A 463 13.19 10.38 15.85
C TYR A 463 12.23 9.42 15.14
N ALA A 464 11.08 9.90 14.68
CA ALA A 464 10.05 9.06 14.10
C ALA A 464 9.53 9.62 12.78
N THR A 465 9.42 8.75 11.76
CA THR A 465 8.87 9.11 10.45
C THR A 465 7.83 8.08 10.00
N PHE A 466 6.72 8.55 9.43
CA PHE A 466 5.74 7.70 8.78
C PHE A 466 5.28 8.34 7.47
N GLY A 467 4.84 7.55 6.51
CA GLY A 467 4.31 8.12 5.28
C GLY A 467 4.10 7.11 4.16
N GLY A 468 3.90 7.62 2.95
CA GLY A 468 3.74 6.83 1.73
C GLY A 468 3.06 7.57 0.60
N TYR A 469 2.99 6.94 -0.57
CA TYR A 469 2.34 7.46 -1.76
C TYR A 469 0.85 7.16 -1.76
N TYR A 470 0.04 8.17 -2.08
CA TYR A 470 -1.42 8.10 -2.20
C TYR A 470 -1.93 8.12 -3.64
N SER A 471 -1.06 8.28 -4.62
CA SER A 471 -1.40 8.24 -6.04
C SER A 471 -0.27 7.67 -6.88
N GLY A 472 -0.53 7.47 -8.18
CA GLY A 472 0.46 7.01 -9.14
C GLY A 472 0.42 5.50 -9.41
N PHE A 473 -0.43 4.74 -8.71
CA PHE A 473 -0.65 3.34 -9.02
C PHE A 473 -1.78 3.20 -10.05
N GLU A 474 -1.64 2.24 -10.95
CA GLU A 474 -2.63 1.97 -11.97
C GLU A 474 -3.90 1.41 -11.33
N PHE A 475 -5.00 2.14 -11.43
CA PHE A 475 -6.29 1.69 -10.94
C PHE A 475 -7.12 1.20 -12.13
N LYS A 476 -7.50 -0.07 -12.09
CA LYS A 476 -8.50 -0.61 -13.01
C LYS A 476 -9.83 0.09 -12.74
N PRO A 477 -10.67 0.30 -13.77
CA PRO A 477 -12.04 0.73 -13.55
C PRO A 477 -12.74 -0.25 -12.61
N GLU A 478 -13.48 0.24 -11.64
CA GLU A 478 -14.31 -0.58 -10.77
C GLU A 478 -15.77 -0.34 -11.10
N ILE A 479 -16.54 -1.42 -11.12
CA ILE A 479 -17.98 -1.36 -11.36
C ILE A 479 -18.68 -1.45 -10.02
N ILE A 480 -19.54 -0.48 -9.74
CA ILE A 480 -20.50 -0.53 -8.64
C ILE A 480 -21.88 -0.83 -9.19
N LEU A 481 -22.66 -1.56 -8.40
CA LEU A 481 -24.04 -1.89 -8.70
C LEU A 481 -24.94 -0.90 -7.94
N GLU A 482 -25.83 -0.25 -8.67
CA GLU A 482 -26.79 0.71 -8.11
C GLU A 482 -28.22 0.24 -8.43
N THR A 483 -29.12 0.34 -7.46
CA THR A 483 -30.54 0.05 -7.68
C THR A 483 -31.22 1.22 -8.41
N LEU A 484 -32.11 0.90 -9.35
CA LEU A 484 -32.90 1.91 -10.09
C LEU A 484 -34.09 2.42 -9.26
N ASP A 485 -34.53 1.67 -8.27
CA ASP A 485 -35.60 1.99 -7.34
C ASP A 485 -35.12 1.84 -5.89
N ASN A 486 -35.94 2.16 -4.91
CA ASN A 486 -35.63 2.09 -3.49
C ASN A 486 -35.71 0.65 -2.90
N GLU A 487 -35.75 -0.36 -3.74
CA GLU A 487 -35.73 -1.76 -3.32
C GLU A 487 -34.31 -2.30 -3.33
N ASP A 488 -33.93 -3.08 -2.33
CA ASP A 488 -32.56 -3.58 -2.14
C ASP A 488 -32.14 -4.70 -3.14
N ASN A 489 -32.85 -4.86 -4.26
CA ASN A 489 -32.64 -5.93 -5.23
C ASN A 489 -31.65 -5.53 -6.33
N LEU A 490 -30.39 -5.89 -6.20
CA LEU A 490 -29.34 -5.69 -7.21
C LEU A 490 -29.39 -6.73 -8.33
N CYS A 491 -30.47 -6.76 -9.09
CA CYS A 491 -30.73 -7.72 -10.18
C CYS A 491 -31.54 -7.06 -11.31
N ILE A 492 -31.52 -7.67 -12.52
CA ILE A 492 -32.29 -7.18 -13.66
C ILE A 492 -33.81 -7.42 -13.42
N PRO A 493 -34.67 -6.39 -13.65
CA PRO A 493 -34.38 -5.11 -14.33
C PRO A 493 -33.99 -3.93 -13.42
N ASN A 494 -33.84 -4.10 -12.14
CA ASN A 494 -33.74 -3.01 -11.15
C ASN A 494 -32.31 -2.52 -10.90
N LEU A 495 -31.37 -2.84 -11.76
CA LEU A 495 -29.98 -2.53 -11.52
C LEU A 495 -29.36 -1.70 -12.64
N THR A 496 -28.49 -0.79 -12.27
CA THR A 496 -27.55 -0.09 -13.14
C THR A 496 -26.13 -0.38 -12.68
N LEU A 497 -25.24 -0.57 -13.63
CA LEU A 497 -23.79 -0.64 -13.41
C LEU A 497 -23.22 0.75 -13.62
N SER A 498 -22.50 1.26 -12.63
CA SER A 498 -21.83 2.56 -12.69
C SER A 498 -20.34 2.39 -12.48
N LEU A 499 -19.57 3.24 -13.14
CA LEU A 499 -18.12 3.26 -12.94
C LEU A 499 -17.78 3.96 -11.62
N SER A 500 -17.07 3.27 -10.74
CA SER A 500 -16.36 3.88 -9.62
C SER A 500 -14.87 3.92 -9.95
N SER A 501 -14.32 5.10 -10.19
CA SER A 501 -12.91 5.25 -10.47
C SER A 501 -12.40 6.60 -10.02
N ILE A 502 -11.15 6.62 -9.53
CA ILE A 502 -10.43 7.86 -9.22
C ILE A 502 -10.05 8.58 -10.52
N SER A 503 -9.73 7.80 -11.56
CA SER A 503 -9.30 8.34 -12.84
C SER A 503 -10.51 8.72 -13.68
N THR A 504 -10.47 9.92 -14.26
CA THR A 504 -11.41 10.30 -15.30
C THR A 504 -10.89 9.75 -16.62
N TYR A 505 -11.67 8.89 -17.24
CA TYR A 505 -11.38 8.39 -18.59
C TYR A 505 -12.03 9.29 -19.62
N ASP A 506 -11.36 9.45 -20.77
CA ASP A 506 -11.87 10.23 -21.88
C ASP A 506 -12.87 9.44 -22.72
N GLN A 507 -12.73 8.11 -22.72
CA GLN A 507 -13.61 7.19 -23.45
C GLN A 507 -13.90 5.94 -22.62
N TYR A 508 -15.09 5.37 -22.81
CA TYR A 508 -15.55 4.16 -22.14
C TYR A 508 -16.07 3.15 -23.16
N GLN A 509 -15.97 1.86 -22.82
CA GLN A 509 -16.59 0.79 -23.57
C GLN A 509 -17.02 -0.34 -22.65
N TRP A 510 -18.31 -0.71 -22.69
CA TRP A 510 -18.83 -1.86 -21.95
C TRP A 510 -18.72 -3.14 -22.77
N TYR A 511 -18.60 -4.24 -22.04
CA TYR A 511 -18.50 -5.60 -22.57
C TYR A 511 -19.52 -6.49 -21.85
N PHE A 512 -20.04 -7.47 -22.58
CA PHE A 512 -20.91 -8.53 -22.08
C PHE A 512 -20.31 -9.88 -22.47
N ASN A 513 -20.00 -10.73 -21.49
CA ASN A 513 -19.35 -12.03 -21.69
C ASN A 513 -18.11 -11.92 -22.61
N ASP A 514 -17.23 -10.97 -22.32
CA ASP A 514 -16.02 -10.62 -23.07
C ASP A 514 -16.23 -10.05 -24.50
N GLU A 515 -17.49 -9.84 -24.92
CA GLU A 515 -17.81 -9.23 -26.23
C GLU A 515 -18.23 -7.74 -26.07
N VAL A 516 -17.81 -6.91 -27.03
CA VAL A 516 -18.12 -5.48 -27.03
C VAL A 516 -19.63 -5.25 -27.15
N ILE A 517 -20.20 -4.44 -26.28
CA ILE A 517 -21.58 -3.94 -26.43
C ILE A 517 -21.54 -2.69 -27.29
N GLU A 518 -21.99 -2.78 -28.56
CA GLU A 518 -21.95 -1.65 -29.49
C GLU A 518 -22.73 -0.44 -28.98
N GLY A 519 -22.07 0.72 -28.94
CA GLY A 519 -22.68 1.99 -28.50
C GLY A 519 -22.80 2.19 -27.00
N ALA A 520 -22.35 1.23 -26.18
CA ALA A 520 -22.29 1.35 -24.72
C ALA A 520 -20.98 2.02 -24.28
N ASN A 521 -20.92 3.34 -24.40
CA ASN A 521 -19.71 4.17 -24.18
C ASN A 521 -19.94 5.30 -23.15
N ASN A 522 -20.90 5.12 -22.26
CA ASN A 522 -21.08 5.98 -21.09
C ASN A 522 -20.41 5.37 -19.85
N ASN A 523 -20.24 6.17 -18.82
CA ASN A 523 -19.73 5.71 -17.52
C ASN A 523 -20.72 4.86 -16.70
N ASN A 524 -21.94 4.65 -17.22
CA ASN A 524 -22.95 3.77 -16.66
C ASN A 524 -23.60 2.91 -17.74
N PHE A 525 -24.17 1.80 -17.33
CA PHE A 525 -24.86 0.86 -18.21
C PHE A 525 -25.96 0.12 -17.45
N THR A 526 -27.15 0.00 -18.06
CA THR A 526 -28.26 -0.77 -17.51
C THR A 526 -28.31 -2.15 -18.19
N PRO A 527 -27.97 -3.23 -17.50
CA PRO A 527 -28.02 -4.58 -18.04
C PRO A 527 -29.44 -5.01 -18.40
N THR A 528 -29.58 -5.76 -19.49
CA THR A 528 -30.86 -6.34 -19.92
C THR A 528 -30.85 -7.88 -19.94
N GLU A 529 -29.67 -8.48 -19.84
CA GLU A 529 -29.48 -9.92 -19.86
C GLU A 529 -28.54 -10.37 -18.73
N PRO A 530 -28.81 -11.51 -18.07
CA PRO A 530 -27.90 -12.08 -17.08
C PRO A 530 -26.58 -12.52 -17.71
N GLY A 531 -25.46 -12.25 -17.04
CA GLY A 531 -24.13 -12.60 -17.54
C GLY A 531 -23.02 -11.81 -16.87
N TYR A 532 -21.84 -11.80 -17.46
CA TYR A 532 -20.69 -11.08 -16.96
C TYR A 532 -20.48 -9.77 -17.70
N TYR A 533 -20.33 -8.70 -16.94
CA TYR A 533 -20.13 -7.35 -17.48
C TYR A 533 -18.77 -6.81 -17.08
N GLN A 534 -18.14 -6.08 -18.00
CA GLN A 534 -16.89 -5.33 -17.79
C GLN A 534 -17.00 -3.96 -18.43
N ILE A 535 -16.20 -3.02 -17.94
CA ILE A 535 -16.00 -1.72 -18.57
C ILE A 535 -14.52 -1.50 -18.83
N SER A 536 -14.17 -0.95 -19.99
CA SER A 536 -12.83 -0.42 -20.23
C SER A 536 -12.84 1.10 -20.19
N GLY A 537 -11.77 1.67 -19.66
CA GLY A 537 -11.47 3.09 -19.72
C GLY A 537 -10.24 3.37 -20.59
N LEU A 538 -10.30 4.40 -21.41
CA LEU A 538 -9.19 4.92 -22.20
C LEU A 538 -8.93 6.37 -21.79
N ILE A 539 -7.67 6.72 -21.61
CA ILE A 539 -7.21 8.10 -21.41
C ILE A 539 -6.50 8.54 -22.69
N ASP A 540 -6.92 9.67 -23.26
CA ASP A 540 -6.34 10.19 -24.50
C ASP A 540 -4.84 10.48 -24.33
N GLY A 541 -4.03 9.94 -25.25
CA GLY A 541 -2.58 10.02 -25.19
C GLY A 541 -1.91 8.89 -24.39
N CYS A 542 -2.66 8.01 -23.73
CA CYS A 542 -2.16 6.81 -23.09
C CYS A 542 -2.19 5.61 -24.03
N GLU A 543 -1.15 4.77 -23.96
CA GLU A 543 -1.19 3.47 -24.61
C GLU A 543 -1.97 2.45 -23.75
N GLY A 544 -2.82 1.66 -24.42
CA GLY A 544 -3.61 0.60 -23.80
C GLY A 544 -4.87 1.09 -23.07
N THR A 545 -5.78 0.15 -22.89
CA THR A 545 -7.03 0.35 -22.14
C THR A 545 -6.96 -0.38 -20.81
N LEU A 546 -7.52 0.22 -19.76
CA LEU A 546 -7.74 -0.45 -18.48
C LEU A 546 -9.08 -1.16 -18.51
N LEU A 547 -9.10 -2.44 -18.18
CA LEU A 547 -10.31 -3.26 -18.14
C LEU A 547 -10.65 -3.60 -16.68
N SER A 548 -11.90 -3.42 -16.30
CA SER A 548 -12.42 -3.81 -14.97
C SER A 548 -12.41 -5.33 -14.78
N ASN A 549 -12.59 -5.77 -13.55
CA ASN A 549 -12.94 -7.15 -13.29
C ASN A 549 -14.33 -7.48 -13.87
N ASN A 550 -14.56 -8.77 -14.14
CA ASN A 550 -15.86 -9.28 -14.52
C ASN A 550 -16.84 -9.20 -13.34
N ILE A 551 -17.99 -8.57 -13.54
CA ILE A 551 -19.06 -8.50 -12.55
C ILE A 551 -20.20 -9.40 -13.00
N PRO A 552 -20.59 -10.41 -12.21
CA PRO A 552 -21.76 -11.21 -12.51
C PRO A 552 -23.05 -10.44 -12.23
N VAL A 553 -23.96 -10.47 -13.16
CA VAL A 553 -25.30 -9.87 -13.04
C VAL A 553 -26.33 -10.96 -13.24
N SER A 554 -27.32 -11.04 -12.36
CA SER A 554 -28.43 -12.00 -12.43
C SER A 554 -29.77 -11.30 -12.74
N ALA A 555 -30.72 -12.05 -13.24
CA ALA A 555 -32.11 -11.62 -13.25
C ALA A 555 -32.70 -11.72 -11.84
N CYS A 556 -33.63 -10.83 -11.50
CA CYS A 556 -34.41 -10.96 -10.28
C CYS A 556 -35.27 -12.23 -10.36
N PRO A 557 -35.46 -12.94 -9.25
CA PRO A 557 -36.43 -14.01 -9.20
C PRO A 557 -37.84 -13.48 -9.57
N GLU A 558 -38.62 -14.27 -10.25
CA GLU A 558 -40.01 -13.96 -10.51
C GLU A 558 -40.84 -14.14 -9.23
N ASP A 559 -41.94 -13.40 -9.10
CA ASP A 559 -42.95 -13.54 -8.07
C ASP A 559 -44.27 -13.64 -8.85
N TYR A 560 -44.69 -14.87 -9.16
CA TYR A 560 -45.74 -15.15 -10.13
C TYR A 560 -47.13 -14.75 -9.62
N ASP A 561 -47.40 -14.91 -8.34
CA ASP A 561 -48.68 -14.58 -7.72
C ASP A 561 -48.71 -13.19 -7.07
N ASN A 562 -47.60 -12.49 -7.03
CA ASN A 562 -47.41 -11.17 -6.44
C ASN A 562 -47.77 -11.10 -4.95
N ASP A 563 -47.41 -12.13 -4.18
CA ASP A 563 -47.64 -12.16 -2.74
C ASP A 563 -46.48 -11.57 -1.93
N GLY A 564 -45.34 -11.25 -2.59
CA GLY A 564 -44.13 -10.68 -2.01
C GLY A 564 -43.11 -11.74 -1.60
N VAL A 565 -43.31 -13.00 -1.97
CA VAL A 565 -42.36 -14.09 -1.85
C VAL A 565 -41.95 -14.51 -3.25
N ASN A 566 -40.65 -14.43 -3.56
CA ASN A 566 -40.18 -14.77 -4.90
C ASN A 566 -40.26 -16.29 -5.15
N ASP A 567 -40.57 -16.69 -6.40
CA ASP A 567 -40.74 -18.08 -6.85
C ASP A 567 -39.61 -19.03 -6.45
N ASN A 568 -38.38 -18.51 -6.26
CA ASN A 568 -37.24 -19.34 -5.87
C ASN A 568 -37.20 -19.74 -4.38
N ILE A 569 -38.01 -19.08 -3.55
CA ILE A 569 -38.16 -19.34 -2.11
C ILE A 569 -39.64 -19.62 -1.72
N ASP A 570 -40.56 -19.41 -2.64
CA ASP A 570 -41.96 -19.74 -2.46
C ASP A 570 -42.15 -21.26 -2.57
N ILE A 571 -43.07 -21.79 -1.82
CA ILE A 571 -43.43 -23.19 -1.83
C ILE A 571 -44.71 -23.48 -2.60
N ASP A 572 -45.42 -22.42 -3.04
CA ASP A 572 -46.70 -22.45 -3.75
C ASP A 572 -46.78 -21.22 -4.65
N ASN A 573 -46.03 -21.25 -5.76
CA ASN A 573 -45.74 -20.08 -6.65
C ASN A 573 -46.96 -19.43 -7.26
N ASP A 574 -48.15 -20.05 -7.23
CA ASP A 574 -49.35 -19.46 -7.75
C ASP A 574 -50.47 -19.31 -6.70
N ASN A 575 -50.13 -19.59 -5.43
CA ASN A 575 -51.01 -19.45 -4.25
C ASN A 575 -52.40 -20.17 -4.41
N ASP A 576 -52.43 -21.26 -5.18
CA ASP A 576 -53.67 -22.03 -5.38
C ASP A 576 -53.97 -23.01 -4.24
N GLY A 577 -53.01 -23.20 -3.29
CA GLY A 577 -53.06 -24.04 -2.13
C GLY A 577 -52.52 -25.44 -2.38
N LEU A 578 -51.90 -25.70 -3.51
CA LEU A 578 -51.11 -26.89 -3.81
C LEU A 578 -49.63 -26.49 -3.87
N LEU A 579 -48.81 -27.15 -3.11
CA LEU A 579 -47.38 -26.83 -3.13
C LEU A 579 -46.77 -27.23 -4.48
N ASP A 580 -45.86 -26.43 -5.03
CA ASP A 580 -45.13 -26.66 -6.29
C ASP A 580 -44.55 -28.06 -6.41
N CYS A 581 -44.08 -28.63 -5.30
CA CYS A 581 -43.55 -29.99 -5.26
C CYS A 581 -44.60 -31.07 -5.56
N PHE A 582 -45.89 -30.78 -5.42
CA PHE A 582 -46.98 -31.71 -5.77
C PHE A 582 -47.44 -31.47 -7.21
N GLU A 583 -47.45 -30.24 -7.69
CA GLU A 583 -47.87 -29.89 -9.04
C GLU A 583 -46.82 -30.29 -10.09
N SER A 584 -45.54 -30.15 -9.77
CA SER A 584 -44.45 -30.47 -10.69
C SER A 584 -44.26 -32.00 -10.94
N LEU A 585 -45.16 -32.85 -10.44
CA LEU A 585 -45.07 -34.31 -10.62
C LEU A 585 -43.71 -34.91 -10.24
N GLY A 586 -43.06 -34.32 -9.24
CA GLY A 586 -41.78 -34.78 -8.72
C GLY A 586 -40.53 -34.08 -9.30
N ASN A 587 -40.67 -32.99 -10.06
CA ASN A 587 -39.59 -32.05 -10.29
C ASN A 587 -39.41 -31.22 -9.01
N LYS A 588 -38.67 -31.75 -8.06
CA LYS A 588 -38.32 -31.03 -6.84
C LYS A 588 -37.53 -29.79 -7.21
N MET A 589 -37.96 -28.63 -6.74
CA MET A 589 -37.03 -27.53 -6.53
C MET A 589 -35.98 -27.97 -5.53
N ILE A 590 -34.73 -27.86 -5.90
CA ILE A 590 -33.60 -28.22 -5.04
C ILE A 590 -33.25 -27.00 -4.26
N ASP A 591 -33.48 -27.03 -2.95
CA ASP A 591 -32.95 -26.01 -2.06
C ASP A 591 -31.42 -26.15 -2.01
N LEU A 592 -30.73 -25.19 -2.64
CA LEU A 592 -29.27 -25.12 -2.64
C LEU A 592 -28.71 -24.45 -1.38
N SER A 593 -29.56 -24.03 -0.45
CA SER A 593 -29.11 -23.47 0.85
C SER A 593 -28.53 -24.51 1.79
N ASP A 594 -28.76 -25.83 1.55
CA ASP A 594 -28.12 -26.92 2.24
C ASP A 594 -27.19 -27.70 1.29
N GLU A 595 -25.94 -27.33 1.26
CA GLU A 595 -24.89 -27.87 0.37
C GLU A 595 -24.46 -29.31 0.74
N SER A 596 -25.06 -29.96 1.75
CA SER A 596 -24.52 -31.18 2.35
C SER A 596 -24.67 -32.45 1.49
N GLY A 597 -25.20 -32.40 0.28
CA GLY A 597 -25.51 -33.62 -0.47
C GLY A 597 -25.34 -33.62 -1.98
N GLY A 598 -24.80 -32.53 -2.58
CA GLY A 598 -24.70 -32.44 -4.03
C GLY A 598 -23.31 -32.01 -4.54
N SER A 599 -23.10 -32.14 -5.83
CA SER A 599 -21.90 -31.58 -6.51
C SER A 599 -22.28 -30.88 -7.81
N ILE A 600 -21.59 -29.80 -8.10
CA ILE A 600 -21.70 -29.05 -9.37
C ILE A 600 -20.55 -29.53 -10.27
N ASP A 601 -20.86 -29.96 -11.50
CA ASP A 601 -19.83 -30.30 -12.48
C ASP A 601 -19.29 -29.04 -13.19
N GLY A 602 -18.22 -29.20 -13.97
CA GLY A 602 -17.56 -28.10 -14.68
C GLY A 602 -18.39 -27.46 -15.81
N ILE A 603 -19.64 -27.84 -16.00
CA ILE A 603 -20.62 -27.27 -16.94
C ILE A 603 -21.89 -26.79 -16.20
N TYR A 604 -21.78 -26.55 -14.90
CA TYR A 604 -22.85 -26.04 -14.02
C TYR A 604 -24.08 -26.95 -13.89
N ASN A 605 -23.94 -28.25 -14.15
CA ASN A 605 -25.00 -29.22 -13.81
C ASN A 605 -24.85 -29.65 -12.36
N TYR A 606 -25.92 -29.46 -11.61
CA TYR A 606 -26.01 -29.98 -10.23
C TYR A 606 -26.41 -31.43 -10.24
N THR A 607 -25.67 -32.30 -9.54
CA THR A 607 -25.98 -33.71 -9.40
C THR A 607 -26.22 -34.02 -7.92
N TYR A 608 -27.43 -34.45 -7.59
CA TYR A 608 -27.83 -34.90 -6.28
C TYR A 608 -28.15 -36.40 -6.31
N SER A 609 -27.56 -37.17 -5.41
CA SER A 609 -27.88 -38.58 -5.26
C SER A 609 -28.87 -38.76 -4.11
N PHE A 610 -30.08 -39.24 -4.42
CA PHE A 610 -31.02 -39.65 -3.38
C PHE A 610 -30.66 -41.06 -2.88
N GLU A 611 -30.31 -41.21 -1.60
CA GLU A 611 -30.42 -42.48 -0.96
C GLU A 611 -31.90 -42.71 -0.63
N SER A 612 -32.55 -43.61 -1.35
CA SER A 612 -33.88 -44.08 -0.97
C SER A 612 -33.75 -44.97 0.26
N SER A 613 -33.99 -44.45 1.44
CA SER A 613 -34.36 -45.29 2.58
C SER A 613 -35.80 -45.74 2.38
N LEU A 614 -35.99 -46.96 1.91
CA LEU A 614 -37.23 -47.70 2.08
C LEU A 614 -37.40 -48.08 3.55
#